data_ca9d3423de8c27231d90d79dcac21d7c
#
_entry.id   ca9d3423de8c27231d90d79dcac21d7c
#
_cell.length_a   1.000
_cell.length_b   1.000
_cell.length_c   1.000
_cell.angle_alpha   90.00
_cell.angle_beta   90.00
_cell.angle_gamma   90.00
#
_symmetry.space_group_name_H-M   'P 1'
#
loop_
_entity.id
_entity.type
_entity.pdbx_description
1 polymer ?
#
loop_
_entity_poly.entity_id
_entity_poly.type
_entity_poly.pdbx_seq_one_letter_code
_entity_poly.pdbx_strand_id
1 'polypeptide(L)'
;PTEVSCDYVFVCHMRRYKNVVNQPVKKIITSNLREAKEYDHMLNFASYSCQEPAIMENSGLMCLHFLMHMGIAKVSIAGLDGYDITNRGNYVNSGLEYDFTAEQLQERNELIAKEISALQEKMEIDFLTDSIYKR
;
A
#
# COMPACT_ATOMS: atom_id res chain seq x y z
N PRO A 1 18.41 -0.97 -2.97
CA PRO A 1 17.13 -1.52 -3.32
C PRO A 1 17.31 -3.00 -3.52
N THR A 2 16.65 -3.73 -2.73
CA THR A 2 16.51 -5.15 -2.96
C THR A 2 15.81 -5.31 -4.30
N GLU A 3 16.51 -5.85 -5.28
CA GLU A 3 15.93 -6.23 -6.55
C GLU A 3 15.00 -7.41 -6.32
N VAL A 4 13.79 -7.10 -5.87
CA VAL A 4 12.75 -8.11 -5.79
C VAL A 4 12.15 -8.23 -7.18
N SER A 5 12.36 -9.39 -7.80
CA SER A 5 11.64 -9.72 -9.03
C SER A 5 10.16 -9.83 -8.71
N CYS A 6 9.33 -9.04 -9.36
CA CYS A 6 7.88 -9.08 -9.21
C CYS A 6 7.20 -9.00 -10.58
N ASP A 7 5.98 -9.56 -10.65
CA ASP A 7 5.18 -9.56 -11.89
C ASP A 7 4.52 -8.21 -12.13
N TYR A 8 4.09 -7.57 -11.05
CA TYR A 8 3.39 -6.30 -11.08
C TYR A 8 3.91 -5.35 -10.02
N VAL A 9 3.86 -4.06 -10.34
CA VAL A 9 3.99 -2.99 -9.36
C VAL A 9 2.67 -2.20 -9.31
N PHE A 10 2.16 -1.96 -8.11
CA PHE A 10 0.96 -1.15 -7.86
C PHE A 10 1.37 0.22 -7.35
N VAL A 11 0.90 1.29 -8.00
CA VAL A 11 1.32 2.65 -7.69
C VAL A 11 0.14 3.62 -7.67
N CYS A 12 -0.02 4.35 -6.57
CA CYS A 12 -1.04 5.39 -6.42
C CYS A 12 -0.47 6.80 -6.16
N HIS A 13 0.86 6.94 -6.19
CA HIS A 13 1.54 8.22 -6.00
C HIS A 13 2.48 8.54 -7.15
N MET A 14 2.42 9.77 -7.65
CA MET A 14 3.25 10.21 -8.77
C MET A 14 4.75 10.10 -8.48
N ARG A 15 5.17 10.38 -7.24
CA ARG A 15 6.56 10.22 -6.80
C ARG A 15 7.04 8.76 -6.95
N ARG A 16 6.21 7.80 -6.59
CA ARG A 16 6.52 6.36 -6.72
C ARG A 16 6.51 5.92 -8.17
N TYR A 17 5.55 6.40 -8.95
CA TYR A 17 5.46 6.13 -10.38
C TYR A 17 6.76 6.51 -11.11
N LYS A 18 7.30 7.70 -10.83
CA LYS A 18 8.57 8.16 -11.42
C LYS A 18 9.75 7.22 -11.15
N ASN A 19 9.72 6.50 -10.04
CA ASN A 19 10.77 5.53 -9.68
C ASN A 19 10.66 4.21 -10.43
N VAL A 20 9.50 3.87 -10.97
CA VAL A 20 9.24 2.57 -11.59
C VAL A 20 8.89 2.66 -13.07
N VAL A 21 8.65 3.85 -13.62
CA VAL A 21 8.19 4.03 -15.00
C VAL A 21 9.09 3.36 -16.02
N ASN A 22 10.42 3.41 -15.83
CA ASN A 22 11.41 2.83 -16.73
C ASN A 22 11.78 1.38 -16.41
N GLN A 23 11.17 0.76 -15.40
CA GLN A 23 11.46 -0.61 -15.02
C GLN A 23 10.66 -1.59 -15.89
N PRO A 24 11.24 -2.75 -16.26
CA PRO A 24 10.57 -3.76 -17.10
C PRO A 24 9.60 -4.62 -16.30
N VAL A 25 8.67 -4.00 -15.61
CA VAL A 25 7.65 -4.63 -14.77
C VAL A 25 6.28 -4.11 -15.19
N LYS A 26 5.25 -4.95 -15.12
CA LYS A 26 3.87 -4.53 -15.41
C LYS A 26 3.39 -3.56 -14.34
N LYS A 27 2.77 -2.48 -14.78
CA LYS A 27 2.36 -1.37 -13.93
C LYS A 27 0.85 -1.28 -13.82
N ILE A 28 0.37 -1.35 -12.59
CA ILE A 28 -1.02 -1.05 -12.23
C ILE A 28 -0.99 0.30 -11.51
N ILE A 29 -1.66 1.28 -12.07
CA ILE A 29 -1.74 2.63 -11.50
C ILE A 29 -3.18 2.99 -11.14
N THR A 30 -3.35 4.05 -10.39
CA THR A 30 -4.67 4.60 -10.07
C THR A 30 -4.94 5.90 -10.85
N SER A 31 -6.21 6.18 -11.08
CA SER A 31 -6.68 7.26 -11.97
C SER A 31 -6.32 8.68 -11.51
N ASN A 32 -5.90 8.86 -10.26
CA ASN A 32 -5.39 10.13 -9.75
C ASN A 32 -4.00 10.49 -10.31
N LEU A 33 -3.28 9.54 -10.92
CA LEU A 33 -1.99 9.78 -11.58
C LEU A 33 -2.20 10.29 -13.02
N ARG A 34 -2.76 11.48 -13.15
CA ARG A 34 -3.19 12.04 -14.45
C ARG A 34 -2.05 12.25 -15.45
N GLU A 35 -0.84 12.43 -14.98
CA GLU A 35 0.34 12.64 -15.82
C GLU A 35 1.03 11.33 -16.25
N ALA A 36 0.61 10.19 -15.70
CA ALA A 36 1.19 8.91 -16.06
C ALA A 36 0.76 8.49 -17.46
N LYS A 37 1.74 8.11 -18.29
CA LYS A 37 1.51 7.72 -19.70
C LYS A 37 1.82 6.25 -19.95
N GLU A 38 2.73 5.66 -19.20
CA GLU A 38 3.21 4.29 -19.38
C GLU A 38 2.72 3.40 -18.24
N TYR A 39 1.71 2.61 -18.52
CA TYR A 39 1.13 1.64 -17.58
C TYR A 39 0.41 0.53 -18.34
N ASP A 40 0.22 -0.60 -17.70
CA ASP A 40 -0.52 -1.73 -18.25
C ASP A 40 -2.00 -1.68 -17.87
N HIS A 41 -2.29 -1.30 -16.63
CA HIS A 41 -3.66 -1.21 -16.11
C HIS A 41 -3.86 0.06 -15.28
N MET A 42 -5.04 0.64 -15.40
CA MET A 42 -5.47 1.78 -14.59
C MET A 42 -6.73 1.42 -13.80
N LEU A 43 -6.69 1.64 -12.50
CA LEU A 43 -7.81 1.44 -11.59
C LEU A 43 -8.41 2.78 -11.17
N ASN A 44 -9.73 2.81 -10.95
CA ASN A 44 -10.37 3.98 -10.41
C ASN A 44 -9.96 4.20 -8.95
N PHE A 45 -9.29 5.31 -8.66
CA PHE A 45 -8.79 5.64 -7.33
C PHE A 45 -9.90 5.61 -6.26
N ALA A 46 -11.04 6.25 -6.55
CA ALA A 46 -12.14 6.35 -5.60
C ALA A 46 -12.78 5.00 -5.27
N SER A 47 -12.70 4.03 -6.18
CA SER A 47 -13.28 2.69 -5.97
C SER A 47 -12.50 1.85 -4.96
N TYR A 48 -11.21 2.11 -4.79
CA TYR A 48 -10.32 1.28 -3.97
C TYR A 48 -9.67 2.02 -2.80
N SER A 49 -9.74 3.36 -2.78
CA SER A 49 -9.22 4.15 -1.66
C SER A 49 -10.08 3.97 -0.40
N CYS A 50 -9.42 4.05 0.76
CA CYS A 50 -10.13 4.12 2.04
C CYS A 50 -10.86 5.45 2.16
N GLN A 51 -11.96 5.48 2.91
CA GLN A 51 -12.74 6.69 3.13
C GLN A 51 -12.09 7.64 4.14
N GLU A 52 -11.30 7.10 5.06
CA GLU A 52 -10.59 7.89 6.07
C GLU A 52 -9.45 8.68 5.43
N PRO A 53 -9.47 10.02 5.50
CA PRO A 53 -8.48 10.86 4.82
C PRO A 53 -7.03 10.53 5.18
N ALA A 54 -6.78 10.16 6.44
CA ALA A 54 -5.44 9.86 6.92
C ALA A 54 -4.78 8.65 6.23
N ILE A 55 -5.58 7.72 5.70
CA ILE A 55 -5.12 6.48 5.05
C ILE A 55 -5.66 6.32 3.62
N MET A 56 -6.33 7.34 3.10
CA MET A 56 -6.96 7.31 1.77
C MET A 56 -5.97 6.91 0.66
N GLU A 57 -4.75 7.38 0.73
CA GLU A 57 -3.70 7.12 -0.26
C GLU A 57 -2.77 5.96 0.12
N ASN A 58 -3.16 5.11 1.06
CA ASN A 58 -2.36 3.95 1.41
C ASN A 58 -2.43 2.90 0.29
N SER A 59 -1.33 2.75 -0.45
CA SER A 59 -1.26 1.87 -1.60
C SER A 59 -1.41 0.38 -1.24
N GLY A 60 -0.94 -0.02 -0.07
CA GLY A 60 -1.10 -1.40 0.42
C GLY A 60 -2.56 -1.76 0.62
N LEU A 61 -3.30 -0.88 1.31
CA LEU A 61 -4.74 -1.07 1.52
C LEU A 61 -5.52 -1.03 0.20
N MET A 62 -5.21 -0.10 -0.70
CA MET A 62 -5.84 -0.06 -2.03
C MET A 62 -5.61 -1.33 -2.82
N CYS A 63 -4.39 -1.86 -2.78
CA CYS A 63 -4.07 -3.12 -3.43
C CYS A 63 -4.87 -4.28 -2.84
N LEU A 64 -5.02 -4.35 -1.53
CA LEU A 64 -5.83 -5.37 -0.86
C LEU A 64 -7.31 -5.26 -1.23
N HIS A 65 -7.87 -4.06 -1.25
CA HIS A 65 -9.24 -3.83 -1.70
C HIS A 65 -9.46 -4.27 -3.15
N PHE A 66 -8.50 -3.98 -4.02
CA PHE A 66 -8.53 -4.42 -5.41
C PHE A 66 -8.49 -5.95 -5.52
N LEU A 67 -7.57 -6.62 -4.83
CA LEU A 67 -7.46 -8.07 -4.82
C LEU A 67 -8.73 -8.75 -4.30
N MET A 68 -9.31 -8.20 -3.24
CA MET A 68 -10.60 -8.67 -2.71
C MET A 68 -11.71 -8.53 -3.75
N HIS A 69 -11.78 -7.39 -4.43
CA HIS A 69 -12.75 -7.16 -5.50
C HIS A 69 -12.60 -8.12 -6.67
N MET A 70 -11.35 -8.51 -6.98
CA MET A 70 -11.04 -9.52 -7.98
C MET A 70 -11.42 -10.95 -7.57
N GLY A 71 -11.91 -11.16 -6.36
CA GLY A 71 -12.29 -12.47 -5.85
C GLY A 71 -11.12 -13.30 -5.30
N ILE A 72 -9.98 -12.66 -5.01
CA ILE A 72 -8.85 -13.35 -4.38
C ILE A 72 -9.21 -13.70 -2.94
N ALA A 73 -9.17 -15.00 -2.62
CA ALA A 73 -9.57 -15.52 -1.31
C ALA A 73 -8.44 -15.46 -0.26
N LYS A 74 -7.19 -15.45 -0.70
CA LYS A 74 -6.02 -15.48 0.19
C LYS A 74 -4.88 -14.64 -0.36
N VAL A 75 -4.26 -13.86 0.51
CA VAL A 75 -3.03 -13.11 0.21
C VAL A 75 -1.99 -13.32 1.30
N SER A 76 -0.72 -13.35 0.91
CA SER A 76 0.42 -13.30 1.83
C SER A 76 1.13 -11.96 1.66
N ILE A 77 1.37 -11.26 2.78
CA ILE A 77 1.89 -9.91 2.80
C ILE A 77 3.27 -9.91 3.46
N ALA A 78 4.21 -9.20 2.86
CA ALA A 78 5.49 -8.87 3.47
C ALA A 78 5.67 -7.35 3.48
N GLY A 79 6.24 -6.81 4.57
CA GLY A 79 6.61 -5.40 4.68
C GLY A 79 5.44 -4.45 4.98
N LEU A 80 4.29 -4.94 5.40
CA LEU A 80 3.21 -4.12 5.97
C LEU A 80 3.29 -4.19 7.50
N ASP A 81 4.37 -3.62 8.04
CA ASP A 81 4.77 -3.83 9.43
C ASP A 81 4.06 -2.88 10.40
N GLY A 82 3.61 -1.75 9.92
CA GLY A 82 3.10 -0.63 10.70
C GLY A 82 4.14 0.47 10.87
N TYR A 83 3.71 1.63 11.33
CA TYR A 83 4.60 2.74 11.63
C TYR A 83 5.19 2.60 13.03
N ASP A 84 6.51 2.69 13.13
CA ASP A 84 7.19 2.77 14.42
C ASP A 84 7.09 4.20 14.96
N ILE A 85 6.39 4.37 16.07
CA ILE A 85 6.13 5.66 16.70
C ILE A 85 7.40 6.21 17.37
N THR A 86 8.26 5.33 17.86
CA THR A 86 9.49 5.69 18.58
C THR A 86 10.65 5.97 17.64
N ASN A 87 10.71 5.26 16.51
CA ASN A 87 11.71 5.43 15.46
C ASN A 87 11.00 5.56 14.11
N ARG A 88 10.80 6.79 13.64
CA ARG A 88 10.06 7.09 12.43
C ARG A 88 10.79 6.76 11.12
N GLY A 89 12.01 6.25 11.20
CA GLY A 89 12.83 5.82 10.06
C GLY A 89 12.53 4.38 9.59
N ASN A 90 11.27 4.04 9.32
CA ASN A 90 10.84 2.68 8.92
C ASN A 90 11.28 2.28 7.52
N TYR A 91 11.63 3.21 6.68
CA TYR A 91 11.93 2.94 5.29
C TYR A 91 13.42 2.67 5.08
N VAL A 92 13.73 1.69 4.25
CA VAL A 92 15.10 1.38 3.82
C VAL A 92 15.71 2.57 3.08
N ASN A 93 14.90 3.32 2.35
CA ASN A 93 15.29 4.54 1.66
C ASN A 93 14.63 5.76 2.32
N SER A 94 15.42 6.65 2.89
CA SER A 94 14.95 7.88 3.56
C SER A 94 14.11 8.79 2.65
N GLY A 95 14.31 8.76 1.35
CA GLY A 95 13.48 9.48 0.38
C GLY A 95 12.03 9.00 0.30
N LEU A 96 11.71 7.86 0.92
CA LEU A 96 10.36 7.30 1.00
C LEU A 96 9.63 7.67 2.30
N GLU A 97 10.33 8.23 3.27
CA GLU A 97 9.76 8.61 4.56
C GLU A 97 8.79 9.78 4.42
N TYR A 98 7.82 9.83 5.32
CA TYR A 98 6.87 10.91 5.47
C TYR A 98 7.14 11.65 6.78
N ASP A 99 6.95 12.97 6.77
CA ASP A 99 7.10 13.81 7.97
C ASP A 99 5.78 13.85 8.76
N PHE A 100 5.54 12.81 9.56
CA PHE A 100 4.38 12.70 10.43
C PHE A 100 4.77 12.82 11.91
N THR A 101 3.87 13.41 12.71
CA THR A 101 3.99 13.38 14.16
C THR A 101 3.72 11.99 14.72
N ALA A 102 4.11 11.73 15.99
CA ALA A 102 3.83 10.46 16.65
C ALA A 102 2.31 10.20 16.74
N GLU A 103 1.51 11.22 17.03
CA GLU A 103 0.05 11.12 17.08
C GLU A 103 -0.55 10.77 15.72
N GLN A 104 -0.05 11.37 14.65
CA GLN A 104 -0.48 11.06 13.28
C GLN A 104 -0.12 9.63 12.88
N LEU A 105 1.04 9.13 13.29
CA LEU A 105 1.44 7.74 13.04
C LEU A 105 0.59 6.76 13.82
N GLN A 106 0.26 7.08 15.08
CA GLN A 106 -0.62 6.26 15.91
C GLN A 106 -2.02 6.18 15.29
N GLU A 107 -2.60 7.32 14.91
CA GLU A 107 -3.89 7.36 14.22
C GLU A 107 -3.91 6.49 12.96
N ARG A 108 -2.86 6.60 12.13
CA ARG A 108 -2.74 5.78 10.93
C ARG A 108 -2.68 4.29 11.24
N ASN A 109 -1.90 3.90 12.24
CA ASN A 109 -1.80 2.51 12.66
C ASN A 109 -3.16 1.95 13.09
N GLU A 110 -3.93 2.71 13.86
CA GLU A 110 -5.26 2.31 14.33
C GLU A 110 -6.26 2.18 13.17
N LEU A 111 -6.26 3.13 12.25
CA LEU A 111 -7.13 3.11 11.07
C LEU A 111 -6.78 1.96 10.12
N ILE A 112 -5.49 1.72 9.89
CA ILE A 112 -5.03 0.59 9.07
C ILE A 112 -5.41 -0.75 9.72
N ALA A 113 -5.22 -0.89 11.03
CA ALA A 113 -5.61 -2.09 11.76
C ALA A 113 -7.11 -2.38 11.61
N LYS A 114 -7.94 -1.35 11.68
CA LYS A 114 -9.40 -1.45 11.48
C LYS A 114 -9.74 -1.91 10.05
N GLU A 115 -9.11 -1.33 9.04
CA GLU A 115 -9.32 -1.71 7.64
C GLU A 115 -8.88 -3.16 7.36
N ILE A 116 -7.71 -3.55 7.87
CA ILE A 116 -7.22 -4.93 7.73
C ILE A 116 -8.17 -5.92 8.41
N SER A 117 -8.68 -5.59 9.59
CA SER A 117 -9.68 -6.42 10.27
C SER A 117 -10.95 -6.61 9.45
N ALA A 118 -11.44 -5.55 8.81
CA ALA A 118 -12.60 -5.63 7.92
C ALA A 118 -12.32 -6.50 6.67
N LEU A 119 -11.12 -6.38 6.10
CA LEU A 119 -10.69 -7.22 4.97
C LEU A 119 -10.57 -8.69 5.36
N GLN A 120 -10.09 -9.00 6.57
CA GLN A 120 -9.95 -10.36 7.09
C GLN A 120 -11.29 -11.09 7.27
N GLU A 121 -12.40 -10.38 7.33
CA GLU A 121 -13.73 -10.98 7.29
C GLU A 121 -14.11 -11.54 5.91
N LYS A 122 -13.43 -11.09 4.86
CA LYS A 122 -13.75 -11.39 3.46
C LYS A 122 -12.67 -12.19 2.74
N MET A 123 -11.43 -12.13 3.22
CA MET A 123 -10.29 -12.84 2.64
C MET A 123 -9.29 -13.23 3.72
N GLU A 124 -8.56 -14.30 3.47
CA GLU A 124 -7.47 -14.72 4.35
C GLU A 124 -6.23 -13.84 4.09
N ILE A 125 -5.70 -13.22 5.13
CA ILE A 125 -4.49 -12.41 5.08
C ILE A 125 -3.42 -13.05 5.97
N ASP A 126 -2.33 -13.50 5.37
CA ASP A 126 -1.17 -14.07 6.05
C ASP A 126 0.01 -13.07 6.00
N PHE A 127 0.61 -12.81 7.16
CA PHE A 127 1.77 -11.91 7.27
C PHE A 127 3.06 -12.72 7.31
N LEU A 128 3.90 -12.55 6.30
CA LEU A 128 5.20 -13.21 6.17
C LEU A 128 6.29 -12.54 7.00
N THR A 129 6.12 -11.25 7.30
CA THR A 129 7.01 -10.46 8.16
C THR A 129 6.29 -10.06 9.43
N ASP A 130 7.04 -9.58 10.42
CA ASP A 130 6.45 -9.03 11.64
C ASP A 130 5.56 -7.83 11.29
N SER A 131 4.40 -7.77 11.92
CA SER A 131 3.42 -6.71 11.68
C SER A 131 2.59 -6.48 12.94
N ILE A 132 2.38 -5.22 13.28
CA ILE A 132 1.47 -4.85 14.37
C ILE A 132 0.01 -5.17 14.06
N TYR A 133 -0.31 -5.45 12.79
CA TYR A 133 -1.66 -5.80 12.33
C TYR A 133 -1.90 -7.31 12.33
N LYS A 134 -0.89 -8.10 12.63
CA LYS A 134 -0.98 -9.56 12.70
C LYS A 134 -1.82 -9.96 13.92
N ARG A 135 -2.80 -10.76 13.67
CA ARG A 135 -3.63 -11.38 14.71
C ARG A 135 -3.21 -12.80 15.00
#